data_7c29d5f3a7b42037a1f0db4cf5b94b7c
#
_entry.id   7c29d5f3a7b42037a1f0db4cf5b94b7c
#
_cell.length_a   1.000
_cell.length_b   1.000
_cell.length_c   1.000
_cell.angle_alpha   90.00
_cell.angle_beta   90.00
_cell.angle_gamma   90.00
#
_symmetry.space_group_name_H-M   'P 1'
#
loop_
_entity.id
_entity.type
_entity.pdbx_description
1 polymer ?
#
loop_
_entity_poly.entity_id
_entity_poly.type
_entity_poly.pdbx_seq_one_letter_code
_entity_poly.pdbx_strand_id
1 'polypeptide(L)'
;MLKLVIDKTVGERIKEAAIGLAAKTILMLSISSSTTQTSPSTLLEETLGNAGTNKEEVVKVLVEMLKKHEGSSIMKLPRLRRFCVELAMSLAEVDDAFVSLFQTHAFGSCLRCVSASTSDLENFATFSGQVGLSLHPSTMEDLLVIAARKLQLRDQLYI
;
A
#
# COMPACT_ATOMS: atom_id res chain seq x y z
N MET A 1 -2.86 -11.00 9.50
CA MET A 1 -2.79 -10.23 8.25
C MET A 1 -1.38 -9.74 7.95
N LEU A 2 -0.83 -8.79 8.69
CA LEU A 2 0.52 -8.26 8.46
C LEU A 2 1.60 -9.36 8.46
N LYS A 3 1.48 -10.37 9.32
CA LYS A 3 2.36 -11.54 9.28
C LYS A 3 2.41 -12.23 7.91
N LEU A 4 1.28 -12.34 7.20
CA LEU A 4 1.23 -12.93 5.85
C LEU A 4 1.91 -12.04 4.80
N VAL A 5 1.90 -10.71 5.01
CA VAL A 5 2.55 -9.77 4.11
C VAL A 5 4.07 -9.91 4.15
N ILE A 6 4.64 -10.05 5.36
CA ILE A 6 6.08 -10.14 5.58
C ILE A 6 6.65 -11.55 5.40
N ASP A 7 5.84 -12.59 5.52
CA ASP A 7 6.29 -13.98 5.42
C ASP A 7 6.75 -14.31 3.99
N LYS A 8 8.04 -14.63 3.86
CA LYS A 8 8.67 -14.94 2.56
C LYS A 8 8.20 -16.26 1.95
N THR A 9 7.63 -17.15 2.75
CA THR A 9 7.16 -18.48 2.31
C THR A 9 5.75 -18.43 1.70
N VAL A 10 5.00 -17.35 1.94
CA VAL A 10 3.64 -17.17 1.47
C VAL A 10 3.61 -16.82 -0.02
N GLY A 11 2.76 -17.51 -0.78
CA GLY A 11 2.59 -17.28 -2.21
C GLY A 11 2.06 -15.88 -2.55
N GLU A 12 2.46 -15.32 -3.68
CA GLU A 12 2.20 -13.93 -4.07
C GLU A 12 0.72 -13.56 -4.13
N ARG A 13 -0.16 -14.47 -4.55
CA ARG A 13 -1.62 -14.22 -4.57
C ARG A 13 -2.20 -14.05 -3.16
N ILE A 14 -1.68 -14.80 -2.20
CA ILE A 14 -2.09 -14.67 -0.80
C ILE A 14 -1.58 -13.34 -0.24
N LYS A 15 -0.35 -12.95 -0.60
CA LYS A 15 0.20 -11.64 -0.23
C LYS A 15 -0.62 -10.50 -0.80
N GLU A 16 -1.00 -10.55 -2.08
CA GLU A 16 -1.87 -9.54 -2.71
C GLU A 16 -3.17 -9.38 -1.91
N ALA A 17 -3.84 -10.47 -1.61
CA ALA A 17 -5.07 -10.44 -0.82
C ALA A 17 -4.85 -9.91 0.61
N ALA A 18 -3.76 -10.33 1.26
CA ALA A 18 -3.41 -9.88 2.61
C ALA A 18 -3.09 -8.39 2.67
N ILE A 19 -2.38 -7.85 1.67
CA ILE A 19 -2.07 -6.42 1.56
C ILE A 19 -3.34 -5.61 1.35
N GLY A 20 -4.21 -6.03 0.42
CA GLY A 20 -5.47 -5.35 0.16
C GLY A 20 -6.39 -5.33 1.39
N LEU A 21 -6.47 -6.45 2.11
CA LEU A 21 -7.24 -6.53 3.35
C LEU A 21 -6.62 -5.67 4.45
N ALA A 22 -5.29 -5.68 4.60
CA ALA A 22 -4.56 -4.85 5.55
C ALA A 22 -4.82 -3.36 5.30
N ALA A 23 -4.74 -2.91 4.05
CA ALA A 23 -5.01 -1.53 3.67
C ALA A 23 -6.40 -1.08 4.11
N LYS A 24 -7.42 -1.88 3.84
CA LYS A 24 -8.81 -1.58 4.22
C LYS A 24 -9.01 -1.59 5.74
N THR A 25 -8.45 -2.56 6.44
CA THR A 25 -8.60 -2.68 7.90
C THR A 25 -7.89 -1.52 8.61
N ILE A 26 -6.68 -1.14 8.20
CA ILE A 26 -5.93 -0.04 8.80
C ILE A 26 -6.62 1.30 8.51
N LEU A 27 -7.15 1.48 7.31
CA LEU A 27 -7.97 2.66 6.99
C LEU A 27 -9.21 2.75 7.89
N MET A 28 -9.88 1.63 8.14
CA MET A 28 -11.04 1.61 9.06
C MET A 28 -10.66 1.96 10.49
N LEU A 29 -9.47 1.56 10.95
CA LEU A 29 -8.98 1.96 12.28
C LEU A 29 -8.81 3.47 12.38
N SER A 30 -8.32 4.15 11.34
CA SER A 30 -8.16 5.61 11.34
C SER A 30 -9.50 6.34 11.42
N ILE A 31 -10.55 5.79 10.80
CA ILE A 31 -11.90 6.40 10.78
C ILE A 31 -12.66 6.15 12.09
N SER A 32 -12.50 4.95 12.67
CA SER A 32 -13.26 4.50 13.85
C SER A 32 -12.73 5.04 15.18
N SER A 33 -11.60 5.72 15.19
CA SER A 33 -10.93 6.20 16.42
C SER A 33 -11.68 7.29 17.19
N SER A 34 -12.78 7.78 16.67
CA SER A 34 -13.63 8.75 17.38
C SER A 34 -14.37 8.15 18.58
N THR A 35 -14.39 6.83 18.75
CA THR A 35 -15.22 6.14 19.74
C THR A 35 -14.45 5.29 20.76
N THR A 36 -13.13 5.06 20.54
CA THR A 36 -12.33 4.22 21.45
C THR A 36 -11.27 5.04 22.19
N GLN A 37 -11.00 4.69 23.44
CA GLN A 37 -9.97 5.35 24.30
C GLN A 37 -8.53 5.06 23.85
N THR A 38 -8.31 4.11 22.95
CA THR A 38 -6.99 3.71 22.48
C THR A 38 -6.69 4.36 21.13
N SER A 39 -5.50 4.97 21.00
CA SER A 39 -5.12 5.60 19.74
C SER A 39 -4.90 4.55 18.63
N PRO A 40 -5.24 4.84 17.37
CA PRO A 40 -4.99 3.93 16.25
C PRO A 40 -3.52 3.53 16.10
N SER A 41 -2.59 4.44 16.37
CA SER A 41 -1.15 4.17 16.32
C SER A 41 -0.72 3.13 17.37
N THR A 42 -1.27 3.19 18.59
CA THR A 42 -1.00 2.20 19.64
C THR A 42 -1.50 0.81 19.25
N LEU A 43 -2.71 0.73 18.69
CA LEU A 43 -3.27 -0.54 18.20
C LEU A 43 -2.45 -1.11 17.05
N LEU A 44 -1.93 -0.25 16.17
CA LEU A 44 -1.07 -0.67 15.08
C LEU A 44 0.28 -1.20 15.60
N GLU A 45 0.89 -0.53 16.58
CA GLU A 45 2.14 -0.98 17.22
C GLU A 45 1.97 -2.34 17.91
N GLU A 46 0.89 -2.52 18.64
CA GLU A 46 0.56 -3.80 19.26
C GLU A 46 0.37 -4.90 18.22
N THR A 47 -0.32 -4.57 17.12
CA THR A 47 -0.55 -5.51 16.02
C THR A 47 0.77 -5.91 15.34
N LEU A 48 1.68 -4.97 15.14
CA LEU A 48 3.02 -5.22 14.60
C LEU A 48 3.84 -6.10 15.53
N GLY A 49 3.84 -5.78 16.83
CA GLY A 49 4.52 -6.59 17.85
C GLY A 49 3.99 -8.04 17.90
N ASN A 50 2.69 -8.22 17.86
CA ASN A 50 2.04 -9.54 17.82
C ASN A 50 2.33 -10.30 16.51
N ALA A 51 2.60 -9.59 15.42
CA ALA A 51 3.04 -10.20 14.16
C ALA A 51 4.54 -10.55 14.14
N GLY A 52 5.30 -10.13 15.15
CA GLY A 52 6.75 -10.31 15.22
C GLY A 52 7.51 -9.43 14.23
N THR A 53 7.00 -8.23 13.92
CA THR A 53 7.56 -7.29 12.96
C THR A 53 7.57 -5.86 13.50
N ASN A 54 8.14 -4.95 12.75
CA ASN A 54 8.18 -3.53 13.06
C ASN A 54 7.82 -2.66 11.83
N LYS A 55 7.65 -1.35 12.06
CA LYS A 55 7.28 -0.38 11.02
C LYS A 55 8.25 -0.40 9.84
N GLU A 56 9.55 -0.43 10.11
CA GLU A 56 10.60 -0.39 9.09
C GLU A 56 10.58 -1.63 8.20
N GLU A 57 10.37 -2.81 8.79
CA GLU A 57 10.29 -4.07 8.05
C GLU A 57 9.08 -4.09 7.10
N VAL A 58 7.93 -3.60 7.55
CA VAL A 58 6.73 -3.47 6.70
C VAL A 58 7.01 -2.55 5.53
N VAL A 59 7.64 -1.39 5.75
CA VAL A 59 7.99 -0.46 4.68
C VAL A 59 8.96 -1.08 3.68
N LYS A 60 10.01 -1.76 4.16
CA LYS A 60 10.97 -2.49 3.30
C LYS A 60 10.27 -3.52 2.42
N VAL A 61 9.36 -4.30 2.99
CA VAL A 61 8.61 -5.32 2.23
C VAL A 61 7.75 -4.67 1.14
N LEU A 62 7.06 -3.57 1.43
CA LEU A 62 6.26 -2.86 0.42
C LEU A 62 7.12 -2.30 -0.72
N VAL A 63 8.28 -1.71 -0.38
CA VAL A 63 9.26 -1.22 -1.38
C VAL A 63 9.79 -2.36 -2.24
N GLU A 64 10.18 -3.48 -1.63
CA GLU A 64 10.67 -4.66 -2.35
C GLU A 64 9.60 -5.24 -3.29
N MET A 65 8.35 -5.29 -2.84
CA MET A 65 7.24 -5.77 -3.67
C MET A 65 7.01 -4.89 -4.89
N LEU A 66 7.01 -3.56 -4.72
CA LEU A 66 6.86 -2.65 -5.85
C LEU A 66 8.01 -2.78 -6.85
N LYS A 67 9.27 -2.90 -6.36
CA LYS A 67 10.45 -3.12 -7.20
C LYS A 67 10.41 -4.46 -7.94
N LYS A 68 10.02 -5.52 -7.26
CA LYS A 68 9.94 -6.87 -7.86
C LYS A 68 8.91 -6.95 -8.99
N HIS A 69 7.85 -6.15 -8.90
CA HIS A 69 6.75 -6.16 -9.85
C HIS A 69 6.81 -4.99 -10.86
N GLU A 70 7.99 -4.48 -11.15
CA GLU A 70 8.23 -3.58 -12.27
C GLU A 70 8.18 -4.37 -13.60
N GLY A 71 7.32 -3.97 -14.52
CA GLY A 71 7.27 -4.54 -15.87
C GLY A 71 6.36 -5.77 -16.06
N SER A 72 6.80 -6.78 -16.78
CA SER A 72 5.97 -7.88 -17.32
C SER A 72 5.24 -8.78 -16.30
N SER A 73 5.55 -8.67 -15.03
CA SER A 73 4.87 -9.41 -13.95
C SER A 73 3.46 -8.90 -13.62
N ILE A 74 3.08 -7.73 -14.15
CA ILE A 74 1.80 -7.04 -13.88
C ILE A 74 0.59 -7.91 -14.24
N MET A 75 0.69 -8.69 -15.32
CA MET A 75 -0.41 -9.54 -15.80
C MET A 75 -0.83 -10.63 -14.81
N LYS A 76 0.05 -11.01 -13.88
CA LYS A 76 -0.23 -12.08 -12.90
C LYS A 76 -0.90 -11.56 -11.63
N LEU A 77 -0.59 -10.32 -11.23
CA LEU A 77 -1.05 -9.69 -9.99
C LEU A 77 -1.41 -8.21 -10.23
N PRO A 78 -2.48 -7.95 -10.99
CA PRO A 78 -2.79 -6.59 -11.45
C PRO A 78 -3.16 -5.61 -10.32
N ARG A 79 -3.52 -6.12 -9.15
CA ARG A 79 -3.92 -5.29 -8.01
C ARG A 79 -2.81 -5.10 -6.98
N LEU A 80 -1.73 -5.88 -7.05
CA LEU A 80 -0.68 -5.86 -6.03
C LEU A 80 -0.08 -4.46 -5.84
N ARG A 81 0.30 -3.81 -6.93
CA ARG A 81 0.90 -2.46 -6.88
C ARG A 81 -0.06 -1.45 -6.26
N ARG A 82 -1.32 -1.50 -6.67
CA ARG A 82 -2.36 -0.65 -6.11
C ARG A 82 -2.51 -0.87 -4.60
N PHE A 83 -2.65 -2.12 -4.18
CA PHE A 83 -2.80 -2.43 -2.76
C PHE A 83 -1.57 -2.05 -1.92
N CYS A 84 -0.35 -2.15 -2.47
CA CYS A 84 0.85 -1.65 -1.80
C CYS A 84 0.79 -0.14 -1.57
N VAL A 85 0.34 0.64 -2.56
CA VAL A 85 0.19 2.09 -2.45
C VAL A 85 -0.93 2.44 -1.46
N GLU A 86 -2.08 1.78 -1.55
CA GLU A 86 -3.20 1.97 -0.61
C GLU A 86 -2.79 1.64 0.83
N LEU A 87 -2.03 0.56 1.05
CA LEU A 87 -1.54 0.20 2.38
C LEU A 87 -0.55 1.25 2.91
N ALA A 88 0.37 1.73 2.07
CA ALA A 88 1.30 2.78 2.47
C ALA A 88 0.57 4.05 2.92
N MET A 89 -0.46 4.47 2.18
CA MET A 89 -1.28 5.62 2.57
C MET A 89 -2.05 5.39 3.87
N SER A 90 -2.61 4.19 4.06
CA SER A 90 -3.36 3.85 5.27
C SER A 90 -2.46 3.81 6.51
N LEU A 91 -1.24 3.30 6.37
CA LEU A 91 -0.23 3.30 7.45
C LEU A 91 0.16 4.73 7.84
N ALA A 92 0.43 5.60 6.86
CA ALA A 92 0.75 7.00 7.10
C ALA A 92 -0.41 7.81 7.69
N GLU A 93 -1.66 7.41 7.44
CA GLU A 93 -2.84 8.03 8.07
C GLU A 93 -2.93 7.72 9.56
N VAL A 94 -2.50 6.54 9.96
CA VAL A 94 -2.56 6.09 11.35
C VAL A 94 -1.37 6.58 12.16
N ASP A 95 -0.19 6.71 11.53
CA ASP A 95 1.04 7.07 12.22
C ASP A 95 2.03 7.77 11.28
N ASP A 96 2.29 9.05 11.56
CA ASP A 96 3.20 9.90 10.79
C ASP A 96 4.65 9.37 10.71
N ALA A 97 5.07 8.50 11.63
CA ALA A 97 6.39 7.87 11.56
C ALA A 97 6.59 7.08 10.26
N PHE A 98 5.51 6.55 9.67
CA PHE A 98 5.59 5.89 8.36
C PHE A 98 5.95 6.83 7.22
N VAL A 99 5.53 8.10 7.28
CA VAL A 99 5.91 9.11 6.26
C VAL A 99 7.42 9.21 6.16
N SER A 100 8.09 9.39 7.30
CA SER A 100 9.56 9.46 7.36
C SER A 100 10.24 8.18 6.88
N LEU A 101 9.70 7.02 7.23
CA LEU A 101 10.23 5.73 6.79
C LEU A 101 10.07 5.54 5.27
N PHE A 102 8.93 5.91 4.68
CA PHE A 102 8.73 5.85 3.23
C PHE A 102 9.69 6.78 2.48
N GLN A 103 9.96 7.97 3.02
CA GLN A 103 10.95 8.89 2.46
C GLN A 103 12.36 8.27 2.51
N THR A 104 12.76 7.73 3.66
CA THR A 104 14.08 7.11 3.87
C THR A 104 14.31 5.91 2.95
N HIS A 105 13.29 5.09 2.71
CA HIS A 105 13.38 3.90 1.86
C HIS A 105 13.10 4.15 0.38
N ALA A 106 13.15 5.40 -0.06
CA ALA A 106 13.01 5.80 -1.47
C ALA A 106 11.70 5.33 -2.13
N PHE A 107 10.60 5.30 -1.37
CA PHE A 107 9.28 4.90 -1.86
C PHE A 107 8.81 5.78 -3.03
N GLY A 108 9.18 7.07 -3.04
CA GLY A 108 8.90 7.97 -4.15
C GLY A 108 9.49 7.51 -5.48
N SER A 109 10.69 6.92 -5.48
CA SER A 109 11.26 6.30 -6.69
C SER A 109 10.43 5.12 -7.17
N CYS A 110 9.89 4.31 -6.25
CA CYS A 110 8.99 3.21 -6.61
C CYS A 110 7.69 3.74 -7.23
N LEU A 111 7.10 4.82 -6.68
CA LEU A 111 5.90 5.42 -7.26
C LEU A 111 6.15 5.94 -8.69
N ARG A 112 7.32 6.53 -8.97
CA ARG A 112 7.69 6.93 -10.35
C ARG A 112 7.79 5.75 -11.29
N CYS A 113 8.44 4.67 -10.87
CA CYS A 113 8.53 3.46 -11.67
C CYS A 113 7.15 2.84 -11.93
N VAL A 114 6.28 2.84 -10.92
CA VAL A 114 4.89 2.40 -11.07
C VAL A 114 4.17 3.29 -12.08
N SER A 115 4.25 4.61 -11.97
CA SER A 115 3.64 5.56 -12.92
C SER A 115 4.11 5.30 -14.35
N ALA A 116 5.42 5.20 -14.55
CA ALA A 116 6.01 5.00 -15.88
C ALA A 116 5.66 3.64 -16.52
N SER A 117 5.31 2.64 -15.71
CA SER A 117 5.00 1.28 -16.16
C SER A 117 3.52 0.90 -16.04
N THR A 118 2.66 1.82 -15.61
CA THR A 118 1.22 1.59 -15.52
C THR A 118 0.60 1.54 -16.92
N SER A 119 -0.06 0.43 -17.25
CA SER A 119 -0.80 0.30 -18.51
C SER A 119 -2.21 0.86 -18.37
N ASP A 120 -2.86 1.16 -19.50
CA ASP A 120 -4.27 1.57 -19.54
C ASP A 120 -5.17 0.54 -18.84
N LEU A 121 -4.85 -0.74 -19.02
CA LEU A 121 -5.56 -1.83 -18.36
C LEU A 121 -5.44 -1.73 -16.84
N GLU A 122 -4.27 -1.45 -16.30
CA GLU A 122 -4.04 -1.31 -14.86
C GLU A 122 -4.60 0.01 -14.33
N ASN A 123 -4.49 1.09 -15.12
CA ASN A 123 -4.98 2.41 -14.75
C ASN A 123 -6.51 2.40 -14.54
N PHE A 124 -7.23 1.75 -15.45
CA PHE A 124 -8.70 1.70 -15.41
C PHE A 124 -9.26 0.41 -14.83
N ALA A 125 -8.48 -0.67 -14.86
CA ALA A 125 -8.93 -2.01 -14.54
C ALA A 125 -8.72 -2.40 -13.11
N THR A 126 -9.30 -1.67 -12.27
CA THR A 126 -9.66 -2.30 -11.02
C THR A 126 -10.95 -3.06 -11.22
N PHE A 127 -10.91 -3.93 -12.18
CA PHE A 127 -12.03 -4.79 -12.47
C PHE A 127 -12.24 -5.73 -11.29
N SER A 128 -13.30 -5.52 -10.56
CA SER A 128 -13.99 -6.63 -9.97
C SER A 128 -14.36 -7.54 -11.13
N GLY A 129 -14.17 -8.82 -11.02
CA GLY A 129 -14.62 -9.77 -12.04
C GLY A 129 -16.15 -9.78 -12.24
N GLN A 130 -16.86 -8.76 -11.80
CA GLN A 130 -18.25 -8.46 -12.07
C GLN A 130 -18.32 -7.32 -13.07
N VAL A 131 -18.89 -7.63 -14.19
CA VAL A 131 -19.09 -6.75 -15.33
C VAL A 131 -19.55 -5.36 -14.87
N GLY A 132 -18.70 -4.36 -15.09
CA GLY A 132 -19.10 -2.96 -15.06
C GLY A 132 -19.01 -2.20 -13.74
N LEU A 133 -18.53 -2.78 -12.63
CA LEU A 133 -18.37 -2.05 -11.37
C LEU A 133 -16.89 -1.91 -11.01
N SER A 134 -16.38 -0.70 -11.08
CA SER A 134 -15.07 -0.37 -10.49
C SER A 134 -15.15 -0.49 -8.97
N LEU A 135 -14.30 -1.33 -8.38
CA LEU A 135 -14.18 -1.44 -6.92
C LEU A 135 -13.42 -0.26 -6.30
N HIS A 136 -12.80 0.56 -7.12
CA HIS A 136 -11.95 1.66 -6.67
C HIS A 136 -12.43 2.98 -7.27
N PRO A 137 -12.54 4.03 -6.44
CA PRO A 137 -13.08 5.32 -6.87
C PRO A 137 -12.10 6.15 -7.72
N SER A 138 -10.85 5.72 -7.84
CA SER A 138 -9.78 6.47 -8.51
C SER A 138 -8.98 5.59 -9.47
N THR A 139 -8.44 6.19 -10.53
CA THR A 139 -7.46 5.54 -11.40
C THR A 139 -6.16 5.25 -10.64
N MET A 140 -5.23 4.49 -11.24
CA MET A 140 -3.91 4.28 -10.64
C MET A 140 -3.12 5.58 -10.61
N GLU A 141 -3.20 6.39 -11.66
CA GLU A 141 -2.55 7.70 -11.73
C GLU A 141 -3.03 8.64 -10.62
N ASP A 142 -4.35 8.77 -10.44
CA ASP A 142 -4.91 9.57 -9.35
C ASP A 142 -4.42 9.09 -7.99
N LEU A 143 -4.38 7.78 -7.79
CA LEU A 143 -3.90 7.17 -6.55
C LEU A 143 -2.45 7.54 -6.27
N LEU A 144 -1.57 7.50 -7.29
CA LEU A 144 -0.16 7.85 -7.15
C LEU A 144 0.02 9.33 -6.79
N VAL A 145 -0.76 10.23 -7.39
CA VAL A 145 -0.74 11.67 -7.05
C VAL A 145 -1.19 11.89 -5.61
N ILE A 146 -2.25 11.22 -5.17
CA ILE A 146 -2.74 11.30 -3.79
C ILE A 146 -1.68 10.76 -2.82
N ALA A 147 -1.09 9.60 -3.13
CA ALA A 147 -0.06 8.98 -2.31
C ALA A 147 1.18 9.87 -2.17
N ALA A 148 1.66 10.46 -3.26
CA ALA A 148 2.79 11.38 -3.24
C ALA A 148 2.55 12.60 -2.35
N ARG A 149 1.34 13.15 -2.41
CA ARG A 149 0.94 14.26 -1.56
C ARG A 149 0.91 13.85 -0.09
N LYS A 150 0.27 12.73 0.22
CA LYS A 150 0.07 12.24 1.58
C LYS A 150 1.38 11.83 2.25
N LEU A 151 2.27 11.20 1.49
CA LEU A 151 3.59 10.77 1.95
C LEU A 151 4.66 11.86 1.82
N GLN A 152 4.27 13.09 1.45
CA GLN A 152 5.17 14.25 1.30
C GLN A 152 6.35 13.98 0.35
N LEU A 153 6.09 13.25 -0.74
CA LEU A 153 7.09 12.82 -1.72
C LEU A 153 7.10 13.72 -2.98
N ARG A 154 6.56 14.94 -2.91
CA ARG A 154 6.34 15.83 -4.07
C ARG A 154 7.61 16.11 -4.87
N ASP A 155 8.73 16.31 -4.18
CA ASP A 155 10.02 16.61 -4.82
C ASP A 155 10.61 15.39 -5.56
N GLN A 156 10.05 14.20 -5.34
CA GLN A 156 10.48 12.95 -5.94
C GLN A 156 9.58 12.50 -7.11
N LEU A 157 8.42 13.12 -7.25
CA LEU A 157 7.47 12.88 -8.34
C LEU A 157 7.42 14.14 -9.23
N TYR A 158 8.43 14.36 -10.06
CA TYR A 158 8.27 15.21 -11.24
C TYR A 158 7.48 14.38 -12.26
N ILE A 159 6.19 14.58 -12.27
CA ILE A 159 5.30 14.23 -13.38
C ILE A 159 5.09 15.47 -14.21
#